data_709f1f6937c4259d5820a5316db7acf9
#
_entry.id   709f1f6937c4259d5820a5316db7acf9
#
_cell.length_a   1.000
_cell.length_b   1.000
_cell.length_c   1.000
_cell.angle_alpha   90.00
_cell.angle_beta   90.00
_cell.angle_gamma   90.00
#
_symmetry.space_group_name_H-M   'P 1'
#
loop_
_entity.id
_entity.type
_entity.pdbx_description
1 polymer ?
#
loop_
_entity_poly.entity_id
_entity_poly.type
_entity_poly.pdbx_seq_one_letter_code
_entity_poly.pdbx_strand_id
1 'polypeptide(L)'
;MDQHEHHGELVKGFFEEQKQIFAASSQAMYAFLDDDCRVCNAKFATLLGYASADEWFNVNVQGSFPNAFVDPQSQHALVNAYQNAMEQMAGATIQVTWKKKSGGTVDTTVILVPVAYQGHVFALHFVS
;
A
#
# COMPACT_ATOMS: atom_id res chain seq x y z
N MET A 1 -18.91 4.55 -16.63
CA MET A 1 -17.99 4.59 -15.47
C MET A 1 -16.60 4.25 -15.95
N ASP A 2 -15.63 5.08 -15.66
CA ASP A 2 -14.27 4.76 -16.06
C ASP A 2 -13.62 3.79 -15.08
N GLN A 3 -12.47 3.23 -15.47
CA GLN A 3 -11.79 2.21 -14.69
C GLN A 3 -11.32 2.76 -13.33
N HIS A 4 -10.94 4.04 -13.29
CA HIS A 4 -10.46 4.67 -12.07
C HIS A 4 -11.57 4.73 -11.01
N GLU A 5 -12.80 5.13 -11.40
CA GLU A 5 -13.93 5.16 -10.47
C GLU A 5 -14.25 3.75 -9.94
N HIS A 6 -14.20 2.75 -10.83
CA HIS A 6 -14.43 1.36 -10.45
C HIS A 6 -13.39 0.90 -9.42
N HIS A 7 -12.11 1.24 -9.64
CA HIS A 7 -11.04 0.90 -8.70
C HIS A 7 -11.24 1.58 -7.35
N GLY A 8 -11.69 2.84 -7.34
CA GLY A 8 -11.99 3.55 -6.10
C GLY A 8 -13.08 2.86 -5.29
N GLU A 9 -14.13 2.41 -5.94
CA GLU A 9 -15.21 1.66 -5.29
C GLU A 9 -14.72 0.32 -4.77
N LEU A 10 -13.85 -0.37 -5.52
CA LEU A 10 -13.27 -1.64 -5.09
C LEU A 10 -12.42 -1.47 -3.85
N VAL A 11 -11.58 -0.43 -3.80
CA VAL A 11 -10.73 -0.16 -2.64
C VAL A 11 -11.60 0.11 -1.41
N LYS A 12 -12.65 0.91 -1.55
CA LYS A 12 -13.56 1.18 -0.44
C LYS A 12 -14.25 -0.09 0.05
N GLY A 13 -14.75 -0.92 -0.87
CA GLY A 13 -15.40 -2.17 -0.53
C GLY A 13 -14.45 -3.13 0.16
N PHE A 14 -13.25 -3.28 -0.35
CA PHE A 14 -12.22 -4.11 0.25
C PHE A 14 -11.91 -3.62 1.67
N PHE A 15 -11.71 -2.31 1.83
CA PHE A 15 -11.40 -1.73 3.14
C PHE A 15 -12.53 -1.97 4.14
N GLU A 16 -13.80 -1.80 3.72
CA GLU A 16 -14.94 -2.02 4.61
C GLU A 16 -15.04 -3.48 5.08
N GLU A 17 -14.79 -4.43 4.18
CA GLU A 17 -14.80 -5.85 4.55
C GLU A 17 -13.65 -6.22 5.48
N GLN A 18 -12.48 -5.58 5.31
CA GLN A 18 -11.28 -5.89 6.08
C GLN A 18 -11.05 -4.92 7.24
N LYS A 19 -11.97 -4.00 7.47
CA LYS A 19 -11.81 -2.89 8.41
C LYS A 19 -11.43 -3.36 9.81
N GLN A 20 -12.08 -4.39 10.31
CA GLN A 20 -11.80 -4.90 11.65
C GLN A 20 -10.42 -5.53 11.73
N ILE A 21 -10.01 -6.24 10.67
CA ILE A 21 -8.69 -6.86 10.60
C ILE A 21 -7.61 -5.77 10.58
N PHE A 22 -7.79 -4.75 9.76
CA PHE A 22 -6.83 -3.64 9.68
C PHE A 22 -6.73 -2.91 11.01
N ALA A 23 -7.85 -2.62 11.64
CA ALA A 23 -7.87 -1.89 12.91
C ALA A 23 -7.30 -2.72 14.07
N ALA A 24 -7.53 -4.02 14.07
CA ALA A 24 -7.07 -4.92 15.13
C ALA A 24 -5.61 -5.33 14.98
N SER A 25 -5.03 -5.15 13.80
CA SER A 25 -3.65 -5.57 13.55
C SER A 25 -2.67 -4.74 14.36
N SER A 26 -1.71 -5.42 14.99
CA SER A 26 -0.58 -4.76 15.64
C SER A 26 0.52 -4.38 14.67
N GLN A 27 0.39 -4.78 13.42
CA GLN A 27 1.37 -4.58 12.37
C GLN A 27 0.89 -3.51 11.40
N ALA A 28 1.82 -2.71 10.86
CA ALA A 28 1.49 -1.75 9.81
C ALA A 28 1.09 -2.51 8.53
N MET A 29 0.00 -2.06 7.90
CA MET A 29 -0.54 -2.73 6.71
C MET A 29 -1.06 -1.69 5.73
N TYR A 30 -0.88 -1.97 4.43
CA TYR A 30 -1.58 -1.21 3.39
C TYR A 30 -1.95 -2.13 2.23
N ALA A 31 -3.00 -1.75 1.51
CA ALA A 31 -3.44 -2.43 0.30
C ALA A 31 -3.36 -1.45 -0.87
N PHE A 32 -2.87 -1.93 -1.99
CA PHE A 32 -2.64 -1.13 -3.19
C PHE A 32 -3.32 -1.78 -4.39
N LEU A 33 -4.08 -1.01 -5.13
CA LEU A 33 -4.67 -1.43 -6.41
C LEU A 33 -4.06 -0.63 -7.56
N ASP A 34 -3.98 0.70 -7.40
CA ASP A 34 -3.24 1.58 -8.31
C ASP A 34 -2.80 2.83 -7.53
N ASP A 35 -2.09 3.75 -8.20
CA ASP A 35 -1.46 4.89 -7.54
C ASP A 35 -2.45 5.75 -6.74
N ASP A 36 -3.70 5.83 -7.19
CA ASP A 36 -4.73 6.63 -6.53
C ASP A 36 -5.72 5.80 -5.71
N CYS A 37 -5.61 4.48 -5.75
CA CYS A 37 -6.56 3.57 -5.10
C CYS A 37 -5.81 2.68 -4.12
N ARG A 38 -5.66 3.19 -2.89
CA ARG A 38 -4.92 2.53 -1.82
C ARG A 38 -5.56 2.82 -0.47
N VAL A 39 -5.36 1.94 0.49
CA VAL A 39 -5.82 2.12 1.88
C VAL A 39 -4.76 1.59 2.83
N CYS A 40 -4.74 2.10 4.05
CA CYS A 40 -3.82 1.59 5.08
C CYS A 40 -4.49 1.61 6.44
N ASN A 41 -3.85 0.96 7.43
CA ASN A 41 -4.27 1.11 8.81
C ASN A 41 -3.50 2.27 9.48
N ALA A 42 -3.92 2.61 10.71
CA ALA A 42 -3.31 3.73 11.43
C ALA A 42 -1.83 3.50 11.71
N LYS A 43 -1.42 2.26 11.91
CA LYS A 43 -0.02 1.94 12.20
C LYS A 43 0.90 2.26 11.03
N PHE A 44 0.48 1.98 9.80
CA PHE A 44 1.28 2.32 8.63
C PHE A 44 1.38 3.84 8.46
N ALA A 45 0.27 4.55 8.61
CA ALA A 45 0.28 6.01 8.53
C ALA A 45 1.23 6.61 9.57
N THR A 46 1.14 6.15 10.81
CA THR A 46 2.03 6.61 11.89
C THR A 46 3.49 6.31 11.58
N LEU A 47 3.78 5.14 11.01
CA LEU A 47 5.14 4.76 10.65
C LEU A 47 5.76 5.77 9.69
N LEU A 48 4.98 6.29 8.74
CA LEU A 48 5.44 7.27 7.78
C LEU A 48 5.31 8.72 8.28
N GLY A 49 4.81 8.93 9.50
CA GLY A 49 4.70 10.25 10.10
C GLY A 49 3.43 11.00 9.78
N TYR A 50 2.40 10.32 9.28
CA TYR A 50 1.10 10.91 9.05
C TYR A 50 0.23 10.81 10.29
N ALA A 51 -0.68 11.76 10.47
CA ALA A 51 -1.52 11.81 11.67
C ALA A 51 -2.58 10.71 11.68
N SER A 52 -3.01 10.25 10.50
CA SER A 52 -4.07 9.25 10.38
C SER A 52 -3.99 8.53 9.05
N ALA A 53 -4.70 7.40 8.96
CA ALA A 53 -4.86 6.67 7.70
C ALA A 53 -5.52 7.55 6.62
N ASP A 54 -6.49 8.38 7.01
CA ASP A 54 -7.16 9.29 6.10
C ASP A 54 -6.19 10.32 5.53
N GLU A 55 -5.30 10.86 6.34
CA GLU A 55 -4.29 11.80 5.86
C GLU A 55 -3.42 11.17 4.78
N TRP A 56 -2.94 9.96 5.03
CA TRP A 56 -2.13 9.24 4.03
C TRP A 56 -2.93 8.93 2.77
N PHE A 57 -4.18 8.49 2.94
CA PHE A 57 -5.07 8.20 1.81
C PHE A 57 -5.26 9.42 0.90
N ASN A 58 -5.32 10.60 1.50
CA ASN A 58 -5.61 11.84 0.77
C ASN A 58 -4.37 12.55 0.24
N VAL A 59 -3.18 11.97 0.39
CA VAL A 59 -1.97 12.55 -0.19
C VAL A 59 -2.10 12.56 -1.70
N ASN A 60 -1.84 13.74 -2.31
CA ASN A 60 -1.85 13.87 -3.75
C ASN A 60 -0.53 13.33 -4.32
N VAL A 61 -0.60 12.15 -4.92
CA VAL A 61 0.59 11.49 -5.47
C VAL A 61 1.01 12.18 -6.76
N GLN A 62 2.25 12.67 -6.77
CA GLN A 62 2.86 13.29 -7.95
C GLN A 62 3.65 12.21 -8.69
N GLY A 63 3.16 11.82 -9.87
CA GLY A 63 3.80 10.78 -10.67
C GLY A 63 3.30 9.39 -10.27
N SER A 64 4.05 8.68 -9.44
CA SER A 64 3.71 7.31 -9.04
C SER A 64 3.80 7.13 -7.53
N PHE A 65 3.16 6.07 -7.03
CA PHE A 65 3.24 5.70 -5.63
C PHE A 65 4.70 5.56 -5.15
N PRO A 66 5.59 4.83 -5.87
CA PRO A 66 6.98 4.74 -5.41
C PRO A 66 7.67 6.10 -5.32
N ASN A 67 7.43 6.99 -6.27
CA ASN A 67 8.04 8.32 -6.22
C ASN A 67 7.59 9.11 -5.01
N ALA A 68 6.32 8.96 -4.61
CA ALA A 68 5.76 9.73 -3.50
C ALA A 68 6.22 9.20 -2.14
N PHE A 69 6.34 7.86 -1.99
CA PHE A 69 6.47 7.25 -0.67
C PHE A 69 7.71 6.40 -0.46
N VAL A 70 8.46 6.06 -1.51
CA VAL A 70 9.56 5.09 -1.42
C VAL A 70 10.88 5.72 -1.78
N ASP A 71 11.90 5.48 -0.94
CA ASP A 71 13.25 5.93 -1.23
C ASP A 71 13.72 5.35 -2.57
N PRO A 72 14.43 6.15 -3.40
CA PRO A 72 14.84 5.68 -4.74
C PRO A 72 15.53 4.31 -4.76
N GLN A 73 16.32 4.00 -3.75
CA GLN A 73 17.03 2.72 -3.68
C GLN A 73 16.10 1.52 -3.55
N SER A 74 14.90 1.71 -3.02
CA SER A 74 13.94 0.63 -2.79
C SER A 74 12.86 0.53 -3.84
N GLN A 75 12.74 1.51 -4.74
CA GLN A 75 11.65 1.55 -5.70
C GLN A 75 11.63 0.34 -6.62
N HIS A 76 12.79 -0.05 -7.13
CA HIS A 76 12.88 -1.18 -8.06
C HIS A 76 12.41 -2.49 -7.42
N ALA A 77 12.85 -2.75 -6.18
CA ALA A 77 12.48 -3.98 -5.47
C ALA A 77 10.96 -4.05 -5.24
N LEU A 78 10.36 -2.92 -4.83
CA LEU A 78 8.92 -2.89 -4.58
C LEU A 78 8.11 -3.06 -5.87
N VAL A 79 8.50 -2.37 -6.94
CA VAL A 79 7.81 -2.47 -8.23
C VAL A 79 7.93 -3.89 -8.79
N ASN A 80 9.11 -4.50 -8.71
CA ASN A 80 9.32 -5.88 -9.15
C ASN A 80 8.42 -6.86 -8.39
N ALA A 81 8.37 -6.72 -7.06
CA ALA A 81 7.54 -7.59 -6.23
C ALA A 81 6.07 -7.42 -6.59
N TYR A 82 5.62 -6.19 -6.82
CA TYR A 82 4.25 -5.90 -7.23
C TYR A 82 3.93 -6.54 -8.58
N GLN A 83 4.81 -6.39 -9.57
CA GLN A 83 4.59 -6.96 -10.90
C GLN A 83 4.51 -8.49 -10.84
N ASN A 84 5.40 -9.12 -10.08
CA ASN A 84 5.36 -10.58 -9.91
C ASN A 84 4.08 -11.04 -9.23
N ALA A 85 3.61 -10.28 -8.24
CA ALA A 85 2.35 -10.60 -7.57
C ALA A 85 1.17 -10.52 -8.53
N MET A 86 1.13 -9.48 -9.37
CA MET A 86 0.03 -9.30 -10.32
C MET A 86 0.05 -10.33 -11.44
N GLU A 87 1.23 -10.68 -11.95
CA GLU A 87 1.37 -11.56 -13.12
C GLU A 87 1.33 -13.03 -12.73
N GLN A 88 1.86 -13.40 -11.57
CA GLN A 88 2.08 -14.80 -11.19
C GLN A 88 1.40 -15.18 -9.89
N MET A 89 0.63 -14.28 -9.27
CA MET A 89 0.03 -14.50 -7.95
C MET A 89 1.07 -14.96 -6.92
N ALA A 90 2.26 -14.38 -6.99
CA ALA A 90 3.38 -14.74 -6.12
C ALA A 90 3.55 -13.71 -5.01
N GLY A 91 3.69 -14.18 -3.77
CA GLY A 91 4.07 -13.34 -2.65
C GLY A 91 5.57 -13.10 -2.63
N ALA A 92 6.00 -12.11 -1.85
CA ALA A 92 7.42 -11.79 -1.71
C ALA A 92 7.70 -11.17 -0.35
N THR A 93 8.95 -11.33 0.10
CA THR A 93 9.47 -10.61 1.28
C THR A 93 10.64 -9.77 0.80
N ILE A 94 10.54 -8.46 1.02
CA ILE A 94 11.54 -7.51 0.51
C ILE A 94 11.89 -6.48 1.59
N GLN A 95 13.02 -5.81 1.41
CA GLN A 95 13.41 -4.68 2.24
C GLN A 95 13.02 -3.39 1.52
N VAL A 96 12.32 -2.50 2.23
CA VAL A 96 11.87 -1.24 1.65
C VAL A 96 12.17 -0.09 2.61
N THR A 97 12.83 0.93 2.10
CA THR A 97 13.04 2.18 2.81
C THR A 97 11.98 3.18 2.35
N TRP A 98 11.20 3.68 3.30
CA TRP A 98 10.08 4.58 3.03
C TRP A 98 10.46 6.03 3.31
N LYS A 99 9.87 6.93 2.54
CA LYS A 99 9.98 8.38 2.81
C LYS A 99 8.95 8.77 3.84
N LYS A 100 9.37 9.45 4.90
CA LYS A 100 8.46 9.96 5.92
C LYS A 100 7.95 11.34 5.51
N LYS A 101 6.78 11.69 6.01
CA LYS A 101 6.19 13.02 5.76
C LYS A 101 7.15 14.15 6.13
N SER A 102 7.91 13.98 7.20
CA SER A 102 8.86 14.99 7.67
C SER A 102 10.13 15.14 6.83
N GLY A 103 10.33 14.25 5.87
CA GLY A 103 11.50 14.25 5.00
C GLY A 103 12.58 13.23 5.35
N GLY A 104 12.47 12.54 6.49
CA GLY A 104 13.38 11.45 6.83
C GLY A 104 12.95 10.14 6.16
N THR A 105 13.64 9.06 6.51
CA THR A 105 13.35 7.73 5.98
C THR A 105 13.21 6.72 7.11
N VAL A 106 12.58 5.58 6.81
CA VAL A 106 12.47 4.46 7.74
C VAL A 106 12.67 3.17 6.97
N ASP A 107 13.52 2.29 7.50
CA ASP A 107 13.82 0.99 6.89
C ASP A 107 12.87 -0.06 7.44
N THR A 108 12.31 -0.88 6.56
CA THR A 108 11.34 -1.90 6.94
C THR A 108 11.55 -3.19 6.17
N THR A 109 10.93 -4.26 6.69
CA THR A 109 10.71 -5.49 5.94
C THR A 109 9.25 -5.54 5.53
N VAL A 110 8.99 -5.80 4.26
CA VAL A 110 7.65 -5.84 3.70
C VAL A 110 7.35 -7.24 3.18
N ILE A 111 6.23 -7.78 3.64
CA ILE A 111 5.68 -9.02 3.07
C ILE A 111 4.52 -8.61 2.17
N LEU A 112 4.65 -8.86 0.87
CA LEU A 112 3.65 -8.53 -0.12
C LEU A 112 2.88 -9.79 -0.49
N VAL A 113 1.55 -9.73 -0.43
CA VAL A 113 0.67 -10.86 -0.71
C VAL A 113 -0.39 -10.41 -1.73
N PRO A 114 -0.50 -11.12 -2.88
CA PRO A 114 -1.60 -10.83 -3.81
C PRO A 114 -2.90 -11.39 -3.25
N VAL A 115 -3.97 -10.59 -3.30
CA VAL A 115 -5.28 -10.96 -2.79
C VAL A 115 -6.32 -10.71 -3.88
N ALA A 116 -7.06 -11.74 -4.26
CA ALA A 116 -8.13 -11.59 -5.23
C ALA A 116 -9.39 -11.07 -4.55
N TYR A 117 -10.03 -10.07 -5.14
CA TYR A 117 -11.25 -9.48 -4.63
C TYR A 117 -12.09 -8.97 -5.80
N GLN A 118 -13.28 -9.54 -5.99
CA GLN A 118 -14.24 -9.15 -7.03
C GLN A 118 -13.61 -9.04 -8.43
N GLY A 119 -12.82 -10.03 -8.81
CA GLY A 119 -12.20 -10.10 -10.13
C GLY A 119 -10.95 -9.26 -10.30
N HIS A 120 -10.49 -8.60 -9.25
CA HIS A 120 -9.25 -7.82 -9.26
C HIS A 120 -8.26 -8.37 -8.25
N VAL A 121 -6.98 -8.04 -8.44
CA VAL A 121 -5.92 -8.47 -7.52
C VAL A 121 -5.38 -7.24 -6.81
N PHE A 122 -5.46 -7.26 -5.48
CA PHE A 122 -4.86 -6.24 -4.62
C PHE A 122 -3.50 -6.71 -4.14
N ALA A 123 -2.58 -5.79 -4.01
CA ALA A 123 -1.31 -6.05 -3.35
C ALA A 123 -1.44 -5.66 -1.87
N LEU A 124 -1.55 -6.65 -0.99
CA LEU A 124 -1.63 -6.44 0.44
C LEU A 124 -0.21 -6.49 1.01
N HIS A 125 0.15 -5.46 1.79
CA HIS A 125 1.51 -5.32 2.32
C HIS A 125 1.49 -5.33 3.84
N PHE A 126 2.30 -6.19 4.43
CA PHE A 126 2.55 -6.21 5.87
C PHE A 126 3.93 -5.60 6.09
N VAL A 127 4.00 -4.52 6.87
CA VAL A 127 5.21 -3.71 7.01
C VAL A 127 5.69 -3.73 8.46
N SER A 128 6.93 -4.15 8.65
CA SER A 128 7.49 -4.23 10.02
C SER A 128 8.93 -3.72 10.12
#